data_fb1ec0c3e384ca3c58e6053553c585b8
#
_entry.id   fb1ec0c3e384ca3c58e6053553c585b8
#
_cell.length_a   1.000
_cell.length_b   1.000
_cell.length_c   1.000
_cell.angle_alpha   90.00
_cell.angle_beta   90.00
_cell.angle_gamma   90.00
#
_symmetry.space_group_name_H-M   'P 1'
#
loop_
_entity.id
_entity.type
_entity.pdbx_description
1 polymer ?
#
loop_
_entity_poly.entity_id
_entity_poly.type
_entity_poly.pdbx_seq_one_letter_code
_entity_poly.pdbx_strand_id
1 'polypeptide(L)'
;MLKLGGYINLLIAFGHLIGLIWMAQVFELFGISKQMNELSEIHSSFPYLLTIVVALVFFVFGVYGLLADDKLQKMPFLKPVIFLIGGVYIFRGLGELIYETTRSTHSITEIAYSFVALAIGLLYLIGGFKKGINKKKNNDHITTAW
;
A
#
# COMPACT_ATOMS: atom_id res chain seq x y z
N MET A 1 10.40 0.72 -10.62
CA MET A 1 9.99 0.13 -9.32
C MET A 1 8.82 0.90 -8.72
N LEU A 2 8.93 2.23 -8.53
CA LEU A 2 7.83 3.04 -7.98
C LEU A 2 6.56 3.01 -8.84
N LYS A 3 6.68 3.10 -10.17
CA LYS A 3 5.53 2.96 -11.08
C LYS A 3 4.81 1.62 -10.91
N LEU A 4 5.56 0.52 -10.79
CA LEU A 4 4.96 -0.80 -10.59
C LEU A 4 4.16 -0.84 -9.28
N GLY A 5 4.76 -0.38 -8.17
CA GLY A 5 4.04 -0.24 -6.90
C GLY A 5 2.82 0.66 -7.01
N GLY A 6 2.91 1.76 -7.78
CA GLY A 6 1.81 2.66 -8.06
C GLY A 6 0.65 1.98 -8.80
N TYR A 7 0.93 1.23 -9.87
CA TYR A 7 -0.11 0.48 -10.60
C TYR A 7 -0.78 -0.60 -9.73
N ILE A 8 0.02 -1.32 -8.93
CA ILE A 8 -0.53 -2.33 -8.01
C ILE A 8 -1.49 -1.67 -7.01
N ASN A 9 -1.12 -0.53 -6.43
CA ASN A 9 -1.99 0.19 -5.50
C ASN A 9 -3.27 0.70 -6.17
N LEU A 10 -3.22 1.21 -7.39
CA LEU A 10 -4.42 1.59 -8.13
C LEU A 10 -5.32 0.39 -8.40
N LEU A 11 -4.74 -0.75 -8.78
CA LEU A 11 -5.50 -1.98 -8.99
C LEU A 11 -6.21 -2.43 -7.69
N ILE A 12 -5.51 -2.36 -6.55
CA ILE A 12 -6.09 -2.65 -5.25
C ILE A 12 -7.22 -1.67 -4.91
N ALA A 13 -7.03 -0.36 -5.15
CA ALA A 13 -8.05 0.66 -4.92
C ALA A 13 -9.31 0.39 -5.73
N PHE A 14 -9.18 0.11 -7.03
CA PHE A 14 -10.31 -0.25 -7.89
C PHE A 14 -10.96 -1.56 -7.45
N GLY A 15 -10.17 -2.56 -7.04
CA GLY A 15 -10.68 -3.81 -6.48
C GLY A 15 -11.58 -3.59 -5.26
N HIS A 16 -11.21 -2.68 -4.35
CA HIS A 16 -12.04 -2.31 -3.21
C HIS A 16 -13.36 -1.65 -3.64
N LEU A 17 -13.31 -0.74 -4.62
CA LEU A 17 -14.53 -0.10 -5.12
C LEU A 17 -15.47 -1.09 -5.83
N ILE A 18 -14.92 -1.99 -6.64
CA ILE A 18 -15.70 -3.06 -7.28
C ILE A 18 -16.26 -4.01 -6.22
N GLY A 19 -15.48 -4.32 -5.20
CA GLY A 19 -15.89 -5.17 -4.08
C GLY A 19 -17.08 -4.64 -3.30
N LEU A 20 -17.38 -3.32 -3.36
CA LEU A 20 -18.58 -2.76 -2.76
C LEU A 20 -19.89 -3.34 -3.34
N ILE A 21 -19.86 -3.82 -4.59
CA ILE A 21 -21.03 -4.39 -5.26
C ILE A 21 -21.36 -5.79 -4.69
N TRP A 22 -20.32 -6.56 -4.31
CA TRP A 22 -20.44 -7.91 -3.75
C TRP A 22 -19.83 -7.99 -2.35
N MET A 23 -20.09 -6.98 -1.53
CA MET A 23 -19.41 -6.78 -0.26
C MET A 23 -19.46 -8.01 0.67
N ALA A 24 -20.62 -8.65 0.82
CA ALA A 24 -20.77 -9.82 1.69
C ALA A 24 -19.89 -10.99 1.23
N GLN A 25 -19.89 -11.29 -0.07
CA GLN A 25 -19.06 -12.35 -0.66
C GLN A 25 -17.56 -12.04 -0.54
N VAL A 26 -17.20 -10.77 -0.72
CA VAL A 26 -15.83 -10.31 -0.56
C VAL A 26 -15.37 -10.48 0.88
N PHE A 27 -16.18 -10.10 1.87
CA PHE A 27 -15.84 -10.26 3.28
C PHE A 27 -15.70 -11.73 3.69
N GLU A 28 -16.52 -12.60 3.13
CA GLU A 28 -16.42 -14.05 3.34
C GLU A 28 -15.15 -14.61 2.73
N LEU A 29 -14.83 -14.24 1.49
CA LEU A 29 -13.60 -14.65 0.78
C LEU A 29 -12.33 -14.26 1.54
N PHE A 30 -12.32 -13.06 2.13
CA PHE A 30 -11.16 -12.55 2.89
C PHE A 30 -11.20 -12.93 4.39
N GLY A 31 -12.22 -13.66 4.85
CA GLY A 31 -12.33 -14.12 6.23
C GLY A 31 -12.57 -13.00 7.26
N ILE A 32 -13.07 -11.83 6.81
CA ILE A 32 -13.30 -10.64 7.65
C ILE A 32 -14.78 -10.38 7.95
N SER A 33 -15.67 -11.32 7.60
CA SER A 33 -17.12 -11.18 7.78
C SER A 33 -17.50 -10.88 9.23
N LYS A 34 -16.83 -11.51 10.21
CA LYS A 34 -17.13 -11.29 11.63
C LYS A 34 -16.86 -9.84 12.03
N GLN A 35 -15.69 -9.32 11.71
CA GLN A 35 -15.26 -7.96 12.04
C GLN A 35 -16.17 -6.92 11.34
N MET A 36 -16.56 -7.19 10.11
CA MET A 36 -17.43 -6.30 9.36
C MET A 36 -18.88 -6.33 9.87
N ASN A 37 -19.36 -7.49 10.34
CA ASN A 37 -20.67 -7.61 10.99
C ASN A 37 -20.69 -6.85 12.33
N GLU A 38 -19.69 -7.04 13.19
CA GLU A 38 -19.53 -6.27 14.43
C GLU A 38 -19.51 -4.75 14.16
N LEU A 39 -18.86 -4.31 13.10
CA LEU A 39 -18.87 -2.92 12.68
C LEU A 39 -20.25 -2.45 12.21
N SER A 40 -20.98 -3.31 11.52
CA SER A 40 -22.35 -3.01 11.05
C SER A 40 -23.38 -2.94 12.16
N GLU A 41 -23.14 -3.59 13.31
CA GLU A 41 -23.98 -3.48 14.50
C GLU A 41 -23.96 -2.05 15.10
N ILE A 42 -22.82 -1.35 14.99
CA ILE A 42 -22.72 0.05 15.39
C ILE A 42 -23.51 0.94 14.42
N HIS A 43 -23.28 0.77 13.12
CA HIS A 43 -24.01 1.45 12.06
C HIS A 43 -23.85 0.69 10.72
N SER A 44 -24.95 0.44 10.03
CA SER A 44 -24.99 -0.36 8.80
C SER A 44 -24.09 0.18 7.66
N SER A 45 -23.80 1.48 7.67
CA SER A 45 -22.93 2.11 6.65
C SER A 45 -21.44 2.02 6.95
N PHE A 46 -21.01 1.61 8.15
CA PHE A 46 -19.60 1.63 8.54
C PHE A 46 -18.72 0.70 7.70
N PRO A 47 -19.13 -0.53 7.36
CA PRO A 47 -18.33 -1.38 6.46
C PRO A 47 -18.10 -0.75 5.09
N TYR A 48 -19.11 -0.08 4.52
CA TYR A 48 -19.01 0.65 3.26
C TYR A 48 -18.05 1.81 3.37
N LEU A 49 -18.21 2.63 4.41
CA LEU A 49 -17.36 3.80 4.66
C LEU A 49 -15.90 3.38 4.84
N LEU A 50 -15.64 2.35 5.62
CA LEU A 50 -14.30 1.82 5.82
C LEU A 50 -13.67 1.37 4.50
N THR A 51 -14.42 0.63 3.68
CA THR A 51 -13.93 0.15 2.37
C THR A 51 -13.60 1.32 1.43
N ILE A 52 -14.42 2.38 1.41
CA ILE A 52 -14.17 3.60 0.62
C ILE A 52 -12.91 4.32 1.12
N VAL A 53 -12.75 4.47 2.43
CA VAL A 53 -11.56 5.12 3.01
C VAL A 53 -10.30 4.32 2.65
N VAL A 54 -10.34 3.00 2.75
CA VAL A 54 -9.22 2.13 2.37
C VAL A 54 -8.92 2.26 0.87
N ALA A 55 -9.93 2.26 0.00
CA ALA A 55 -9.76 2.49 -1.43
C ALA A 55 -9.09 3.85 -1.73
N LEU A 56 -9.50 4.92 -1.04
CA LEU A 56 -8.88 6.24 -1.16
C LEU A 56 -7.41 6.24 -0.76
N VAL A 57 -7.06 5.57 0.34
CA VAL A 57 -5.65 5.44 0.78
C VAL A 57 -4.81 4.74 -0.28
N PHE A 58 -5.27 3.62 -0.82
CA PHE A 58 -4.58 2.92 -1.90
C PHE A 58 -4.49 3.75 -3.18
N PHE A 59 -5.54 4.50 -3.51
CA PHE A 59 -5.53 5.41 -4.64
C PHE A 59 -4.44 6.49 -4.49
N VAL A 60 -4.38 7.14 -3.33
CA VAL A 60 -3.33 8.13 -3.02
C VAL A 60 -1.94 7.48 -3.11
N PHE A 61 -1.74 6.31 -2.52
CA PHE A 61 -0.47 5.58 -2.60
C PHE A 61 -0.09 5.26 -4.05
N GLY A 62 -1.07 4.87 -4.87
CA GLY A 62 -0.90 4.62 -6.30
C GLY A 62 -0.43 5.86 -7.05
N VAL A 63 -1.12 6.97 -6.87
CA VAL A 63 -0.78 8.27 -7.49
C VAL A 63 0.63 8.71 -7.10
N TYR A 64 1.00 8.65 -5.82
CA TYR A 64 2.35 8.99 -5.37
C TYR A 64 3.41 8.07 -6.00
N GLY A 65 3.14 6.77 -6.12
CA GLY A 65 4.04 5.82 -6.77
C GLY A 65 4.27 6.12 -8.25
N LEU A 66 3.22 6.49 -8.99
CA LEU A 66 3.31 6.87 -10.40
C LEU A 66 4.05 8.19 -10.60
N LEU A 67 3.65 9.23 -9.87
CA LEU A 67 4.22 10.58 -10.01
C LEU A 67 5.66 10.65 -9.50
N ALA A 68 6.04 9.78 -8.57
CA ALA A 68 7.41 9.73 -8.08
C ALA A 68 8.43 9.36 -9.14
N ASP A 69 8.04 8.59 -10.15
CA ASP A 69 8.96 8.13 -11.21
C ASP A 69 9.03 9.10 -12.40
N ASP A 70 8.06 9.98 -12.56
CA ASP A 70 8.06 11.02 -13.58
C ASP A 70 8.90 12.25 -13.15
N LYS A 71 9.32 13.04 -14.13
CA LYS A 71 10.10 14.28 -13.94
C LYS A 71 9.31 15.40 -13.23
N LEU A 72 8.04 15.18 -12.91
CA LEU A 72 7.18 16.08 -12.15
C LEU A 72 7.60 16.14 -10.65
N GLN A 73 8.86 16.54 -10.43
CA GLN A 73 9.51 16.63 -9.11
C GLN A 73 8.92 17.72 -8.18
N LYS A 74 7.82 18.34 -8.54
CA LYS A 74 7.24 19.48 -7.79
C LYS A 74 6.22 19.08 -6.72
N MET A 75 5.95 17.78 -6.51
CA MET A 75 5.05 17.38 -5.42
C MET A 75 5.71 17.60 -4.06
N PRO A 76 5.06 18.36 -3.16
CA PRO A 76 5.55 18.53 -1.81
C PRO A 76 5.59 17.17 -1.10
N PHE A 77 6.58 16.98 -0.25
CA PHE A 77 6.72 15.79 0.59
C PHE A 77 6.85 14.45 -0.16
N LEU A 78 7.16 14.43 -1.47
CA LEU A 78 7.22 13.20 -2.27
C LEU A 78 8.12 12.13 -1.63
N LYS A 79 9.34 12.51 -1.18
CA LYS A 79 10.26 11.57 -0.54
C LYS A 79 9.72 10.97 0.76
N PRO A 80 9.35 11.78 1.77
CA PRO A 80 8.84 11.22 3.03
C PRO A 80 7.57 10.38 2.82
N VAL A 81 6.70 10.76 1.90
CA VAL A 81 5.49 9.96 1.60
C VAL A 81 5.83 8.60 0.98
N ILE A 82 6.79 8.53 0.04
CA ILE A 82 7.25 7.25 -0.53
C ILE A 82 7.81 6.32 0.55
N PHE A 83 8.63 6.85 1.47
CA PHE A 83 9.16 6.05 2.57
C PHE A 83 8.08 5.67 3.60
N LEU A 84 7.13 6.55 3.86
CA LEU A 84 5.98 6.26 4.71
C LEU A 84 5.13 5.14 4.12
N ILE A 85 4.81 5.19 2.83
CA ILE A 85 4.08 4.12 2.14
C ILE A 85 4.84 2.79 2.28
N GLY A 86 6.13 2.79 1.94
CA GLY A 86 6.98 1.60 2.07
C GLY A 86 7.00 1.06 3.51
N GLY A 87 7.14 1.95 4.49
CA GLY A 87 7.14 1.61 5.93
C GLY A 87 5.82 0.98 6.38
N VAL A 88 4.68 1.55 6.00
CA VAL A 88 3.34 1.02 6.31
C VAL A 88 3.18 -0.41 5.77
N TYR A 89 3.58 -0.65 4.52
CA TYR A 89 3.49 -1.99 3.92
C TYR A 89 4.42 -3.00 4.58
N ILE A 90 5.65 -2.61 4.91
CA ILE A 90 6.59 -3.48 5.63
C ILE A 90 6.05 -3.81 7.03
N PHE A 91 5.58 -2.80 7.76
CA PHE A 91 5.01 -2.99 9.09
C PHE A 91 3.78 -3.91 9.05
N ARG A 92 2.87 -3.69 8.09
CA ARG A 92 1.71 -4.55 7.88
C ARG A 92 2.12 -5.99 7.58
N GLY A 93 3.02 -6.17 6.60
CA GLY A 93 3.43 -7.52 6.17
C GLY A 93 4.19 -8.29 7.25
N LEU A 94 5.12 -7.64 7.95
CA LEU A 94 5.86 -8.27 9.05
C LEU A 94 4.95 -8.54 10.26
N GLY A 95 4.10 -7.58 10.61
CA GLY A 95 3.16 -7.72 11.73
C GLY A 95 2.22 -8.91 11.56
N GLU A 96 1.66 -9.06 10.35
CA GLU A 96 0.79 -10.19 10.01
C GLU A 96 1.55 -11.52 10.06
N LEU A 97 2.77 -11.59 9.47
CA LEU A 97 3.58 -12.81 9.52
C LEU A 97 3.92 -13.23 10.95
N ILE A 98 4.30 -12.27 11.81
CA ILE A 98 4.58 -12.55 13.23
C ILE A 98 3.31 -13.06 13.91
N TYR A 99 2.17 -12.40 13.66
CA TYR A 99 0.90 -12.79 14.25
C TYR A 99 0.49 -14.21 13.81
N GLU A 100 0.59 -14.54 12.52
CA GLU A 100 0.28 -15.86 12.00
C GLU A 100 1.22 -16.95 12.53
N THR A 101 2.50 -16.66 12.72
CA THR A 101 3.44 -17.64 13.28
C THR A 101 3.20 -17.94 14.77
N THR A 102 2.53 -17.04 15.49
CA THR A 102 2.20 -17.23 16.91
C THR A 102 0.84 -17.92 17.12
N ARG A 103 0.01 -18.04 16.07
CA ARG A 103 -1.29 -18.73 16.13
C ARG A 103 -1.14 -20.23 15.96
N SER A 104 -2.05 -20.99 16.56
CA SER A 104 -2.14 -22.44 16.41
C SER A 104 -2.75 -22.87 15.06
N THR A 105 -3.46 -21.97 14.38
CA THR A 105 -4.08 -22.21 13.06
C THR A 105 -3.54 -21.19 12.08
N HIS A 106 -2.83 -21.65 11.05
CA HIS A 106 -2.26 -20.80 10.01
C HIS A 106 -3.22 -20.64 8.83
N SER A 107 -3.44 -19.41 8.39
CA SER A 107 -4.17 -19.10 7.17
C SER A 107 -3.19 -18.89 6.02
N ILE A 108 -3.20 -19.78 5.03
CA ILE A 108 -2.35 -19.63 3.82
C ILE A 108 -2.67 -18.31 3.10
N THR A 109 -3.93 -17.90 3.12
CA THR A 109 -4.38 -16.66 2.48
C THR A 109 -3.78 -15.42 3.14
N GLU A 110 -3.77 -15.36 4.48
CA GLU A 110 -3.18 -14.24 5.24
C GLU A 110 -1.67 -14.17 5.07
N ILE A 111 -1.00 -15.33 5.05
CA ILE A 111 0.44 -15.42 4.74
C ILE A 111 0.71 -14.89 3.31
N ALA A 112 -0.09 -15.27 2.32
CA ALA A 112 0.07 -14.77 0.94
C ALA A 112 -0.09 -13.25 0.85
N TYR A 113 -1.09 -12.67 1.55
CA TYR A 113 -1.27 -11.21 1.59
C TYR A 113 -0.11 -10.50 2.26
N SER A 114 0.48 -11.08 3.28
CA SER A 114 1.67 -10.56 3.96
C SER A 114 2.87 -10.48 3.02
N PHE A 115 3.09 -11.51 2.20
CA PHE A 115 4.14 -11.49 1.17
C PHE A 115 3.88 -10.44 0.09
N VAL A 116 2.64 -10.26 -0.34
CA VAL A 116 2.27 -9.21 -1.29
C VAL A 116 2.53 -7.83 -0.69
N ALA A 117 2.15 -7.61 0.56
CA ALA A 117 2.42 -6.36 1.26
C ALA A 117 3.93 -6.08 1.36
N LEU A 118 4.73 -7.07 1.76
CA LEU A 118 6.20 -6.93 1.82
C LEU A 118 6.80 -6.60 0.45
N ALA A 119 6.34 -7.27 -0.61
CA ALA A 119 6.80 -7.00 -1.97
C ALA A 119 6.51 -5.55 -2.39
N ILE A 120 5.30 -5.05 -2.14
CA ILE A 120 4.93 -3.65 -2.40
C ILE A 120 5.80 -2.70 -1.57
N GLY A 121 5.96 -2.96 -0.27
CA GLY A 121 6.80 -2.16 0.61
C GLY A 121 8.24 -2.05 0.11
N LEU A 122 8.84 -3.17 -0.31
CA LEU A 122 10.17 -3.19 -0.90
C LEU A 122 10.26 -2.40 -2.20
N LEU A 123 9.24 -2.48 -3.08
CA LEU A 123 9.20 -1.69 -4.32
C LEU A 123 9.27 -0.18 -4.02
N TYR A 124 8.55 0.29 -3.00
CA TYR A 124 8.55 1.69 -2.60
C TYR A 124 9.87 2.09 -1.93
N LEU A 125 10.39 1.31 -0.99
CA LEU A 125 11.65 1.62 -0.30
C LEU A 125 12.84 1.62 -1.26
N ILE A 126 13.05 0.55 -2.02
CA ILE A 126 14.16 0.45 -2.98
C ILE A 126 14.03 1.50 -4.08
N GLY A 127 12.82 1.73 -4.58
CA GLY A 127 12.54 2.77 -5.57
C GLY A 127 12.83 4.16 -5.04
N GLY A 128 12.47 4.46 -3.80
CA GLY A 128 12.74 5.71 -3.10
C GLY A 128 14.24 5.96 -2.90
N PHE A 129 14.97 4.93 -2.45
CA PHE A 129 16.44 5.01 -2.28
C PHE A 129 17.16 5.26 -3.61
N LYS A 130 16.86 4.48 -4.66
CA LYS A 130 17.47 4.66 -5.99
C LYS A 130 17.27 6.07 -6.55
N LYS A 131 16.09 6.64 -6.37
CA LYS A 131 15.80 8.01 -6.83
C LYS A 131 16.57 9.06 -6.02
N GLY A 132 16.75 8.85 -4.72
CA GLY A 132 17.55 9.71 -3.85
C GLY A 132 19.02 9.75 -4.25
N ILE A 133 19.61 8.59 -4.54
CA ILE A 133 21.00 8.46 -4.96
C ILE A 133 21.26 9.13 -6.29
N ASN A 134 20.39 8.91 -7.29
CA ASN A 134 20.55 9.52 -8.62
C ASN A 134 20.47 11.06 -8.59
N LYS A 135 19.63 11.63 -7.72
CA LYS A 135 19.52 13.07 -7.56
C LYS A 135 20.80 13.66 -6.95
N LYS A 136 21.43 13.00 -5.98
CA LYS A 136 22.68 13.44 -5.38
C LYS A 136 23.82 13.43 -6.41
N LYS A 137 23.98 12.36 -7.16
CA LYS A 137 25.01 12.22 -8.21
C LYS A 137 24.92 13.31 -9.28
N ASN A 138 23.71 13.67 -9.73
CA ASN A 138 23.53 14.75 -10.71
C ASN A 138 23.92 16.14 -10.16
N ASN A 139 23.63 16.40 -8.88
CA ASN A 139 24.01 17.67 -8.26
C ASN A 139 25.53 17.78 -8.09
N ASP A 140 26.21 16.69 -7.73
CA ASP A 140 27.66 16.67 -7.56
C ASP A 140 28.41 16.93 -8.89
N HIS A 141 27.87 16.45 -10.01
CA HIS A 141 28.46 16.75 -11.35
C HIS A 141 28.30 18.20 -11.78
N ILE A 142 27.27 18.90 -11.33
CA ILE A 142 27.05 20.32 -11.65
C ILE A 142 27.97 21.21 -10.82
N THR A 143 28.24 20.86 -9.56
CA THR A 143 29.11 21.64 -8.66
C THR A 143 30.58 21.46 -8.93
N THR A 144 31.01 20.43 -9.63
CA THR A 144 32.42 20.20 -10.00
C THR A 144 32.82 20.75 -11.39
N ALA A 145 31.87 21.37 -12.11
CA ALA A 145 32.09 21.91 -13.45
C ALA A 145 32.46 23.40 -13.49
N TRP A 146 32.88 24.00 -12.34
CA TRP A 146 33.33 25.39 -12.23
C TRP A 146 34.77 25.46 -11.71
#